data_6a2a982729495bdedd3ed9952598a9b3
#
_entry.id   6a2a982729495bdedd3ed9952598a9b3
#
_cell.length_a   1.000
_cell.length_b   1.000
_cell.length_c   1.000
_cell.angle_alpha   90.00
_cell.angle_beta   90.00
_cell.angle_gamma   90.00
#
_symmetry.space_group_name_H-M   'P 1'
#
loop_
_entity.id
_entity.type
_entity.pdbx_description
1 polymer ?
#
loop_
_entity_poly.entity_id
_entity_poly.type
_entity_poly.pdbx_seq_one_letter_code
_entity_poly.pdbx_strand_id
1 'polypeptide(L)'
;FYDGLHYISDPHKTRVPIEKMLSKSRASLRRSLISETTAMTGLSHDLSLADSDTVYISVVDRDGNACSLINSLFQGFGSGIVVPETGIILQNRGTSFSLDRDHPNALEPNKRPFHTIIPGMVTKDDQMWLSYGVMGGFHQAQGHLQVLVNMIDFGQDPQTALDTRRFNVNLDDSVTLEQGIPLDII
;
A
#
# COMPACT_ATOMS: atom_id res chain seq x y z
N PHE A 1 4.56 -5.30 2.87
CA PHE A 1 4.86 -4.16 3.76
C PHE A 1 6.11 -4.33 4.61
N TYR A 2 6.37 -5.50 5.18
CA TYR A 2 7.58 -5.72 6.00
C TYR A 2 8.85 -5.20 5.32
N ASP A 3 9.14 -5.65 4.09
CA ASP A 3 10.28 -5.14 3.34
C ASP A 3 10.17 -3.63 3.04
N GLY A 4 8.97 -3.14 2.79
CA GLY A 4 8.71 -1.72 2.55
C GLY A 4 9.09 -0.86 3.76
N LEU A 5 8.59 -1.20 4.93
CA LEU A 5 8.89 -0.48 6.18
C LEU A 5 10.37 -0.50 6.52
N HIS A 6 11.04 -1.62 6.21
CA HIS A 6 12.46 -1.79 6.54
C HIS A 6 13.42 -1.09 5.57
N TYR A 7 13.08 -0.99 4.28
CA TYR A 7 14.01 -0.51 3.25
C TYR A 7 13.56 0.76 2.52
N ILE A 8 12.26 1.08 2.47
CA ILE A 8 11.77 2.21 1.68
C ILE A 8 11.86 3.51 2.48
N SER A 9 12.49 4.49 1.87
CA SER A 9 12.68 5.83 2.40
C SER A 9 12.80 6.83 1.25
N ASP A 10 13.10 8.10 1.53
CA ASP A 10 13.39 9.11 0.51
C ASP A 10 14.61 8.69 -0.34
N PRO A 11 14.45 8.40 -1.65
CA PRO A 11 15.56 7.95 -2.50
C PRO A 11 16.63 9.02 -2.74
N HIS A 12 16.35 10.29 -2.45
CA HIS A 12 17.35 11.36 -2.50
C HIS A 12 18.25 11.41 -1.27
N LYS A 13 17.85 10.74 -0.19
CA LYS A 13 18.57 10.70 1.10
C LYS A 13 19.13 9.32 1.43
N THR A 14 18.49 8.27 0.93
CA THR A 14 18.80 6.88 1.29
C THR A 14 18.81 6.00 0.05
N ARG A 15 19.80 5.12 -0.08
CA ARG A 15 19.83 4.15 -1.18
C ARG A 15 18.84 3.03 -0.93
N VAL A 16 17.67 3.13 -1.56
CA VAL A 16 16.66 2.07 -1.53
C VAL A 16 17.07 0.95 -2.51
N PRO A 17 17.15 -0.32 -2.10
CA PRO A 17 17.62 -1.42 -2.96
C PRO A 17 16.50 -1.95 -3.87
N ILE A 18 15.93 -1.09 -4.73
CA ILE A 18 14.75 -1.35 -5.56
C ILE A 18 14.95 -2.57 -6.45
N GLU A 19 16.07 -2.65 -7.18
CA GLU A 19 16.37 -3.78 -8.09
C GLU A 19 16.36 -5.12 -7.35
N LYS A 20 16.96 -5.15 -6.15
CA LYS A 20 16.95 -6.36 -5.31
C LYS A 20 15.55 -6.68 -4.83
N MET A 21 14.78 -5.68 -4.39
CA MET A 21 13.41 -5.88 -3.90
C MET A 21 12.47 -6.41 -4.99
N LEU A 22 12.65 -5.98 -6.24
CA LEU A 22 11.83 -6.40 -7.39
C LEU A 22 12.39 -7.63 -8.12
N SER A 23 13.52 -8.18 -7.70
CA SER A 23 14.14 -9.33 -8.38
C SER A 23 13.32 -10.61 -8.25
N LYS A 24 13.31 -11.42 -9.32
CA LYS A 24 12.68 -12.75 -9.32
C LYS A 24 13.32 -13.69 -8.30
N SER A 25 14.64 -13.58 -8.07
CA SER A 25 15.35 -14.37 -7.07
C SER A 25 14.85 -14.07 -5.65
N ARG A 26 14.61 -12.78 -5.31
CA ARG A 26 14.02 -12.42 -4.03
C ARG A 26 12.58 -12.93 -3.92
N ALA A 27 11.78 -12.81 -4.97
CA ALA A 27 10.42 -13.34 -4.99
C ALA A 27 10.41 -14.86 -4.74
N SER A 28 11.31 -15.61 -5.40
CA SER A 28 11.46 -17.06 -5.18
C SER A 28 11.88 -17.40 -3.75
N LEU A 29 12.83 -16.64 -3.19
CA LEU A 29 13.24 -16.81 -1.80
C LEU A 29 12.06 -16.55 -0.83
N ARG A 30 11.31 -15.47 -1.04
CA ARG A 30 10.13 -15.18 -0.19
C ARG A 30 9.06 -16.27 -0.32
N ARG A 31 8.82 -16.73 -1.54
CA ARG A 31 7.89 -17.83 -1.79
C ARG A 31 8.28 -19.11 -1.05
N SER A 32 9.57 -19.47 -0.98
CA SER A 32 10.03 -20.66 -0.26
C SER A 32 9.85 -20.60 1.26
N LEU A 33 9.55 -19.41 1.82
CA LEU A 33 9.24 -19.24 3.25
C LEU A 33 7.75 -19.41 3.57
N ILE A 34 6.89 -19.50 2.55
CA ILE A 34 5.44 -19.70 2.72
C ILE A 34 5.20 -21.16 3.06
N SER A 35 4.53 -21.39 4.18
CA SER A 35 4.04 -22.71 4.60
C SER A 35 2.53 -22.81 4.32
N GLU A 36 2.06 -23.96 3.88
CA GLU A 36 0.63 -24.22 3.68
C GLU A 36 -0.10 -24.48 5.00
N THR A 37 0.63 -24.75 6.09
CA THR A 37 0.05 -25.20 7.36
C THR A 37 0.43 -24.32 8.55
N THR A 38 1.30 -23.33 8.37
CA THR A 38 1.80 -22.52 9.49
C THR A 38 1.93 -21.07 9.07
N ALA A 39 1.35 -20.17 9.84
CA ALA A 39 1.52 -18.73 9.64
C ALA A 39 2.98 -18.30 9.86
N MET A 40 3.46 -17.37 9.04
CA MET A 40 4.76 -16.74 9.23
C MET A 40 4.67 -15.81 10.44
N THR A 41 5.59 -15.94 11.40
CA THR A 41 5.65 -15.12 12.61
C THR A 41 6.87 -14.21 12.61
N GLY A 42 6.88 -13.21 13.51
CA GLY A 42 8.03 -12.31 13.70
C GLY A 42 8.07 -11.15 12.71
N LEU A 43 6.94 -10.77 12.12
CA LEU A 43 6.81 -9.63 11.22
C LEU A 43 6.20 -8.39 11.92
N SER A 44 5.99 -8.43 13.24
CA SER A 44 5.31 -7.38 14.00
C SER A 44 6.07 -6.05 14.02
N HIS A 45 5.30 -4.95 13.99
CA HIS A 45 5.77 -3.58 14.18
C HIS A 45 4.84 -2.82 15.13
N ASP A 46 5.41 -1.95 15.98
CA ASP A 46 4.70 -1.14 16.99
C ASP A 46 3.87 0.03 16.41
N LEU A 47 3.45 -0.03 15.16
CA LEU A 47 2.64 1.02 14.57
C LEU A 47 1.14 0.75 14.79
N SER A 48 0.50 1.53 15.64
CA SER A 48 -0.96 1.52 15.76
C SER A 48 -1.59 2.13 14.50
N LEU A 49 -2.56 1.42 13.93
CA LEU A 49 -3.29 1.88 12.76
C LEU A 49 -4.57 2.59 13.22
N ALA A 50 -4.63 3.90 12.97
CA ALA A 50 -5.88 4.65 12.99
C ALA A 50 -6.53 4.61 11.60
N ASP A 51 -7.84 4.89 11.53
CA ASP A 51 -8.58 5.01 10.28
C ASP A 51 -7.87 5.94 9.29
N SER A 52 -7.89 5.59 8.02
CA SER A 52 -7.18 6.30 6.96
C SER A 52 -8.16 7.01 6.03
N ASP A 53 -7.99 8.32 5.85
CA ASP A 53 -8.74 9.14 4.90
C ASP A 53 -7.95 9.30 3.60
N THR A 54 -8.44 8.66 2.55
CA THR A 54 -7.79 8.63 1.24
C THR A 54 -8.82 8.69 0.12
N VAL A 55 -8.54 9.46 -0.92
CA VAL A 55 -9.33 9.55 -2.15
C VAL A 55 -8.48 9.09 -3.32
N TYR A 56 -9.06 8.24 -4.18
CA TYR A 56 -8.50 7.84 -5.47
C TYR A 56 -9.27 8.50 -6.61
N ILE A 57 -8.54 9.02 -7.60
CA ILE A 57 -9.10 9.64 -8.81
C ILE A 57 -8.44 8.99 -10.02
N SER A 58 -9.25 8.53 -10.97
CA SER A 58 -8.82 8.06 -12.28
C SER A 58 -9.42 8.93 -13.37
N VAL A 59 -8.59 9.38 -14.29
CA VAL A 59 -9.03 10.16 -15.45
C VAL A 59 -8.39 9.55 -16.70
N VAL A 60 -9.21 9.34 -17.74
CA VAL A 60 -8.73 8.89 -19.06
C VAL A 60 -9.27 9.87 -20.09
N ASP A 61 -8.40 10.39 -20.94
CA ASP A 61 -8.81 11.28 -22.04
C ASP A 61 -9.16 10.50 -23.30
N ARG A 62 -9.65 11.23 -24.32
CA ARG A 62 -10.04 10.64 -25.61
C ARG A 62 -8.89 10.01 -26.40
N ASP A 63 -7.65 10.41 -26.08
CA ASP A 63 -6.44 9.94 -26.78
C ASP A 63 -5.84 8.72 -26.06
N GLY A 64 -6.48 8.25 -24.95
CA GLY A 64 -6.03 7.12 -24.14
C GLY A 64 -4.96 7.46 -23.10
N ASN A 65 -4.63 8.75 -22.91
CA ASN A 65 -3.78 9.14 -21.79
C ASN A 65 -4.54 8.98 -20.48
N ALA A 66 -3.87 8.41 -19.49
CA ALA A 66 -4.49 8.14 -18.19
C ALA A 66 -3.72 8.78 -17.04
N CYS A 67 -4.48 9.25 -16.04
CA CYS A 67 -3.94 9.74 -14.78
C CYS A 67 -4.51 8.89 -13.64
N SER A 68 -3.63 8.31 -12.84
CA SER A 68 -3.94 7.58 -11.60
C SER A 68 -3.43 8.40 -10.43
N LEU A 69 -4.34 8.99 -9.63
CA LEU A 69 -4.02 9.95 -8.59
C LEU A 69 -4.60 9.52 -7.25
N ILE A 70 -3.79 9.57 -6.20
CA ILE A 70 -4.25 9.43 -4.82
C ILE A 70 -3.94 10.71 -4.05
N ASN A 71 -4.92 11.21 -3.31
CA ASN A 71 -4.77 12.27 -2.31
C ASN A 71 -5.18 11.75 -0.94
N SER A 72 -4.41 12.10 0.11
CA SER A 72 -4.63 11.54 1.44
C SER A 72 -4.08 12.45 2.52
N LEU A 73 -4.80 12.58 3.62
CA LEU A 73 -4.32 13.19 4.85
C LEU A 73 -3.52 12.20 5.71
N PHE A 74 -3.53 10.92 5.35
CA PHE A 74 -3.00 9.73 6.01
C PHE A 74 -3.94 9.19 7.08
N GLN A 75 -4.02 9.77 8.28
CA GLN A 75 -4.87 9.29 9.36
C GLN A 75 -5.96 10.32 9.68
N GLY A 76 -7.22 9.93 9.64
CA GLY A 76 -8.36 10.78 9.96
C GLY A 76 -8.26 12.18 9.34
N PHE A 77 -8.41 13.21 10.13
CA PHE A 77 -8.22 14.61 9.71
C PHE A 77 -6.74 15.05 9.66
N GLY A 78 -5.83 14.13 9.39
CA GLY A 78 -4.39 14.43 9.27
C GLY A 78 -3.83 14.99 10.58
N SER A 79 -3.14 16.13 10.49
CA SER A 79 -2.58 16.82 11.66
C SER A 79 -3.62 17.58 12.49
N GLY A 80 -4.86 17.72 11.99
CA GLY A 80 -5.87 18.61 12.57
C GLY A 80 -5.60 20.11 12.37
N ILE A 81 -4.52 20.46 11.69
CA ILE A 81 -4.14 21.84 11.41
C ILE A 81 -4.74 22.28 10.08
N VAL A 82 -5.57 23.31 10.12
CA VAL A 82 -6.15 23.95 8.93
C VAL A 82 -5.35 25.20 8.61
N VAL A 83 -4.91 25.34 7.36
CA VAL A 83 -4.25 26.56 6.90
C VAL A 83 -5.29 27.68 6.83
N PRO A 84 -5.10 28.80 7.56
CA PRO A 84 -6.07 29.90 7.58
C PRO A 84 -6.45 30.37 6.18
N GLU A 85 -7.73 30.70 6.01
CA GLU A 85 -8.33 31.27 4.78
C GLU A 85 -8.30 30.33 3.54
N THR A 86 -7.76 29.11 3.63
CA THR A 86 -7.68 28.19 2.49
C THR A 86 -8.59 26.97 2.62
N GLY A 87 -8.95 26.57 3.85
CA GLY A 87 -9.63 25.31 4.12
C GLY A 87 -8.75 24.06 3.94
N ILE A 88 -7.46 24.22 3.65
CA ILE A 88 -6.52 23.10 3.46
C ILE A 88 -6.13 22.52 4.82
N ILE A 89 -6.36 21.22 5.00
CA ILE A 89 -5.91 20.48 6.17
C ILE A 89 -4.54 19.87 5.87
N LEU A 90 -3.60 20.03 6.81
CA LEU A 90 -2.26 19.48 6.66
C LEU A 90 -2.26 17.98 7.02
N GLN A 91 -1.65 17.18 6.16
CA GLN A 91 -1.49 15.74 6.37
C GLN A 91 -0.55 15.44 7.55
N ASN A 92 -0.63 14.22 8.13
CA ASN A 92 0.20 13.80 9.27
C ASN A 92 1.18 12.66 8.94
N ARG A 93 1.64 12.53 7.69
CA ARG A 93 2.58 11.46 7.28
C ARG A 93 3.93 11.49 7.96
N GLY A 94 4.28 12.59 8.62
CA GLY A 94 5.46 12.65 9.48
C GLY A 94 5.49 11.57 10.57
N THR A 95 4.33 11.04 10.97
CA THR A 95 4.25 9.91 11.91
C THR A 95 4.83 8.61 11.35
N SER A 96 5.06 8.53 10.03
CA SER A 96 5.71 7.38 9.39
C SER A 96 7.22 7.37 9.52
N PHE A 97 7.87 8.43 9.99
CA PHE A 97 9.30 8.42 10.26
C PHE A 97 9.66 7.51 11.43
N SER A 98 10.82 6.87 11.34
CA SER A 98 11.43 6.20 12.48
C SER A 98 12.19 7.21 13.36
N LEU A 99 12.10 7.03 14.67
CA LEU A 99 12.93 7.76 15.64
C LEU A 99 14.29 7.09 15.88
N ASP A 100 14.47 5.86 15.39
CA ASP A 100 15.77 5.19 15.34
C ASP A 100 16.65 5.87 14.29
N ARG A 101 17.76 6.44 14.72
CA ARG A 101 18.69 7.20 13.87
C ARG A 101 19.39 6.36 12.81
N ASP A 102 19.51 5.06 13.04
CA ASP A 102 20.17 4.12 12.13
C ASP A 102 19.18 3.54 11.09
N HIS A 103 17.89 3.83 11.26
CA HIS A 103 16.87 3.35 10.32
C HIS A 103 16.90 4.15 9.00
N PRO A 104 16.78 3.51 7.82
CA PRO A 104 16.73 4.21 6.52
C PRO A 104 15.70 5.33 6.47
N ASN A 105 14.55 5.16 7.14
CA ASN A 105 13.48 6.15 7.24
C ASN A 105 13.55 7.00 8.53
N ALA A 106 14.75 7.20 9.10
CA ALA A 106 14.93 8.09 10.24
C ALA A 106 14.45 9.51 9.95
N LEU A 107 13.93 10.19 10.97
CA LEU A 107 13.51 11.59 10.88
C LEU A 107 14.72 12.51 10.63
N GLU A 108 14.68 13.22 9.50
CA GLU A 108 15.73 14.18 9.10
C GLU A 108 15.12 15.42 8.43
N PRO A 109 15.82 16.58 8.48
CA PRO A 109 15.39 17.77 7.72
C PRO A 109 15.33 17.50 6.21
N ASN A 110 14.34 18.07 5.54
CA ASN A 110 14.15 17.98 4.07
C ASN A 110 14.09 16.54 3.55
N LYS A 111 13.53 15.62 4.32
CA LYS A 111 13.33 14.20 3.97
C LYS A 111 11.84 13.87 3.90
N ARG A 112 11.47 13.09 2.89
CA ARG A 112 10.13 12.53 2.77
C ARG A 112 10.03 11.25 3.59
N PRO A 113 8.93 11.05 4.38
CA PRO A 113 8.72 9.81 5.12
C PRO A 113 8.36 8.66 4.18
N PHE A 114 8.41 7.44 4.71
CA PHE A 114 7.76 6.29 4.09
C PHE A 114 6.31 6.62 3.75
N HIS A 115 5.86 6.17 2.58
CA HIS A 115 4.58 6.55 2.02
C HIS A 115 3.73 5.32 1.71
N THR A 116 2.43 5.39 2.00
CA THR A 116 1.49 4.28 1.79
C THR A 116 0.63 4.44 0.53
N ILE A 117 0.54 5.64 -0.07
CA ILE A 117 -0.25 5.85 -1.28
C ILE A 117 0.50 5.38 -2.51
N ILE A 118 -0.17 4.56 -3.30
CA ILE A 118 0.39 3.84 -4.45
C ILE A 118 -0.63 3.80 -5.60
N PRO A 119 -0.91 4.96 -6.25
CA PRO A 119 -1.77 4.93 -7.44
C PRO A 119 -1.14 4.01 -8.48
N GLY A 120 -1.92 3.05 -8.98
CA GLY A 120 -1.44 2.00 -9.86
C GLY A 120 -1.93 2.14 -11.30
N MET A 121 -1.17 1.57 -12.21
CA MET A 121 -1.55 1.43 -13.60
C MET A 121 -1.02 0.10 -14.14
N VAL A 122 -1.82 -0.59 -14.92
CA VAL A 122 -1.42 -1.80 -15.64
C VAL A 122 -1.46 -1.52 -17.14
N THR A 123 -0.40 -1.91 -17.83
CA THR A 123 -0.32 -1.90 -19.29
C THR A 123 -0.37 -3.32 -19.82
N LYS A 124 -1.01 -3.50 -20.98
CA LYS A 124 -1.03 -4.73 -21.74
C LYS A 124 -0.76 -4.39 -23.20
N ASP A 125 0.20 -5.05 -23.83
CA ASP A 125 0.60 -4.82 -25.23
C ASP A 125 0.91 -3.33 -25.49
N ASP A 126 1.68 -2.71 -24.58
CA ASP A 126 2.07 -1.29 -24.56
C ASP A 126 0.89 -0.30 -24.50
N GLN A 127 -0.33 -0.77 -24.23
CA GLN A 127 -1.51 0.07 -24.02
C GLN A 127 -1.91 0.09 -22.55
N MET A 128 -2.47 1.21 -22.09
CA MET A 128 -3.07 1.29 -20.77
C MET A 128 -4.29 0.36 -20.72
N TRP A 129 -4.25 -0.61 -19.82
CA TRP A 129 -5.34 -1.56 -19.62
C TRP A 129 -6.18 -1.24 -18.38
N LEU A 130 -5.53 -0.84 -17.27
CA LEU A 130 -6.21 -0.58 -16.01
C LEU A 130 -5.53 0.57 -15.28
N SER A 131 -6.32 1.54 -14.82
CA SER A 131 -5.94 2.55 -13.83
C SER A 131 -6.69 2.24 -12.55
N TYR A 132 -5.98 2.09 -11.42
CA TYR A 132 -6.59 1.60 -10.19
C TYR A 132 -5.92 2.18 -8.93
N GLY A 133 -6.65 2.15 -7.84
CA GLY A 133 -6.18 2.55 -6.52
C GLY A 133 -7.05 1.96 -5.43
N VAL A 134 -6.47 1.76 -4.25
CA VAL A 134 -7.13 1.28 -3.05
C VAL A 134 -6.86 2.28 -1.92
N MET A 135 -7.87 2.59 -1.13
CA MET A 135 -7.77 3.36 0.09
C MET A 135 -7.45 2.43 1.28
N GLY A 136 -7.03 2.99 2.42
CA GLY A 136 -6.82 2.21 3.65
C GLY A 136 -5.37 2.14 4.13
N GLY A 137 -4.54 3.16 3.88
CA GLY A 137 -3.18 3.23 4.41
C GLY A 137 -2.34 1.99 4.06
N PHE A 138 -1.94 1.23 5.06
CA PHE A 138 -1.13 0.01 4.87
C PHE A 138 -1.87 -1.13 4.14
N HIS A 139 -3.21 -1.09 4.08
CA HIS A 139 -3.98 -2.05 3.28
C HIS A 139 -3.76 -1.88 1.77
N GLN A 140 -3.35 -0.71 1.29
CA GLN A 140 -3.33 -0.39 -0.14
C GLN A 140 -2.57 -1.43 -0.98
N ALA A 141 -1.36 -1.83 -0.58
CA ALA A 141 -0.58 -2.82 -1.34
C ALA A 141 -1.25 -4.20 -1.37
N GLN A 142 -1.86 -4.62 -0.25
CA GLN A 142 -2.54 -5.90 -0.13
C GLN A 142 -3.85 -5.91 -0.94
N GLY A 143 -4.62 -4.82 -0.87
CA GLY A 143 -5.83 -4.66 -1.66
C GLY A 143 -5.55 -4.63 -3.16
N HIS A 144 -4.49 -3.95 -3.61
CA HIS A 144 -4.03 -3.99 -5.00
C HIS A 144 -3.74 -5.41 -5.46
N LEU A 145 -2.97 -6.16 -4.68
CA LEU A 145 -2.61 -7.54 -5.01
C LEU A 145 -3.84 -8.43 -5.17
N GLN A 146 -4.77 -8.37 -4.21
CA GLN A 146 -5.97 -9.20 -4.21
C GLN A 146 -6.86 -8.92 -5.43
N VAL A 147 -7.10 -7.64 -5.75
CA VAL A 147 -7.90 -7.27 -6.93
C VAL A 147 -7.22 -7.72 -8.23
N LEU A 148 -5.91 -7.48 -8.37
CA LEU A 148 -5.18 -7.88 -9.58
C LEU A 148 -5.12 -9.40 -9.75
N VAL A 149 -4.92 -10.17 -8.68
CA VAL A 149 -4.95 -11.65 -8.72
C VAL A 149 -6.34 -12.13 -9.13
N ASN A 150 -7.40 -11.56 -8.58
CA ASN A 150 -8.77 -11.89 -8.95
C ASN A 150 -9.04 -11.66 -10.45
N MET A 151 -8.56 -10.56 -11.01
CA MET A 151 -8.74 -10.25 -12.42
C MET A 151 -7.84 -11.08 -13.34
N ILE A 152 -6.56 -11.24 -12.99
CA ILE A 152 -5.54 -11.82 -13.88
C ILE A 152 -5.50 -13.34 -13.77
N ASP A 153 -5.48 -13.88 -12.54
CA ASP A 153 -5.30 -15.31 -12.32
C ASP A 153 -6.65 -16.05 -12.28
N PHE A 154 -7.70 -15.42 -11.76
CA PHE A 154 -9.04 -16.01 -11.68
C PHE A 154 -10.00 -15.53 -12.76
N GLY A 155 -9.58 -14.58 -13.64
CA GLY A 155 -10.35 -14.13 -14.79
C GLY A 155 -11.63 -13.37 -14.45
N GLN A 156 -11.72 -12.80 -13.25
CA GLN A 156 -12.89 -12.03 -12.84
C GLN A 156 -12.93 -10.67 -13.59
N ASP A 157 -14.14 -10.21 -13.89
CA ASP A 157 -14.34 -8.83 -14.35
C ASP A 157 -14.06 -7.83 -13.21
N PRO A 158 -13.83 -6.55 -13.51
CA PRO A 158 -13.45 -5.55 -12.51
C PRO A 158 -14.45 -5.43 -11.35
N GLN A 159 -15.76 -5.48 -11.63
CA GLN A 159 -16.77 -5.35 -10.58
C GLN A 159 -16.78 -6.57 -9.67
N THR A 160 -16.75 -7.77 -10.23
CA THR A 160 -16.65 -9.02 -9.47
C THR A 160 -15.39 -9.05 -8.61
N ALA A 161 -14.25 -8.61 -9.15
CA ALA A 161 -12.99 -8.54 -8.40
C ALA A 161 -13.05 -7.57 -7.21
N LEU A 162 -13.79 -6.45 -7.36
CA LEU A 162 -14.02 -5.48 -6.29
C LEU A 162 -15.00 -6.00 -5.23
N ASP A 163 -16.01 -6.77 -5.63
CA ASP A 163 -17.03 -7.35 -4.75
C ASP A 163 -16.51 -8.61 -4.02
N THR A 164 -15.43 -9.21 -4.52
CA THR A 164 -14.78 -10.35 -3.86
C THR A 164 -14.22 -9.93 -2.51
N ARG A 165 -14.55 -10.68 -1.47
CA ARG A 165 -14.17 -10.39 -0.09
C ARG A 165 -12.67 -10.43 0.08
N ARG A 166 -12.17 -9.47 0.84
CA ARG A 166 -10.74 -9.24 1.06
C ARG A 166 -10.34 -9.53 2.49
N PHE A 167 -9.06 -9.73 2.67
CA PHE A 167 -8.43 -9.81 3.98
C PHE A 167 -7.32 -8.77 4.08
N ASN A 168 -6.91 -8.47 5.30
CA ASN A 168 -5.76 -7.62 5.60
C ASN A 168 -4.91 -8.27 6.68
N VAL A 169 -3.64 -8.45 6.41
CA VAL A 169 -2.65 -8.79 7.43
C VAL A 169 -2.19 -7.49 8.07
N ASN A 170 -2.45 -7.34 9.35
CA ASN A 170 -2.11 -6.17 10.13
C ASN A 170 -0.63 -6.19 10.54
N LEU A 171 -0.13 -5.05 11.02
CA LEU A 171 1.27 -4.94 11.44
C LEU A 171 1.59 -5.66 12.76
N ASP A 172 0.56 -6.04 13.50
CA ASP A 172 0.64 -6.85 14.74
C ASP A 172 0.48 -8.36 14.50
N ASP A 173 0.63 -8.79 13.24
CA ASP A 173 0.43 -10.17 12.76
C ASP A 173 -1.03 -10.69 12.87
N SER A 174 -1.97 -9.87 13.29
CA SER A 174 -3.40 -10.23 13.23
C SER A 174 -3.93 -10.14 11.80
N VAL A 175 -5.04 -10.82 11.51
CA VAL A 175 -5.70 -10.79 10.20
C VAL A 175 -7.12 -10.26 10.36
N THR A 176 -7.42 -9.20 9.63
CA THR A 176 -8.79 -8.69 9.50
C THR A 176 -9.43 -9.28 8.26
N LEU A 177 -10.66 -9.76 8.38
CA LEU A 177 -11.41 -10.39 7.31
C LEU A 177 -12.69 -9.61 7.03
N GLU A 178 -13.03 -9.41 5.76
CA GLU A 178 -14.35 -8.90 5.38
C GLU A 178 -15.43 -9.94 5.71
N GLN A 179 -16.60 -9.45 6.14
CA GLN A 179 -17.72 -10.30 6.53
C GLN A 179 -18.13 -11.25 5.39
N GLY A 180 -18.28 -12.53 5.70
CA GLY A 180 -18.75 -13.57 4.78
C GLY A 180 -17.63 -14.34 4.08
N ILE A 181 -16.38 -14.22 4.51
CA ILE A 181 -15.36 -15.23 4.18
C ILE A 181 -15.77 -16.54 4.84
N PRO A 182 -15.76 -17.67 4.09
CA PRO A 182 -16.16 -18.96 4.64
C PRO A 182 -15.32 -19.40 5.83
N LEU A 183 -15.95 -19.96 6.86
CA LEU A 183 -15.26 -20.36 8.10
C LEU A 183 -14.28 -21.52 7.93
N ASP A 184 -14.45 -22.31 6.89
CA ASP A 184 -13.55 -23.43 6.53
C ASP A 184 -12.22 -22.93 5.90
N ILE A 185 -12.13 -21.63 5.58
CA ILE A 185 -10.90 -20.99 5.10
C ILE A 185 -10.13 -20.32 6.25
N ILE A 186 -10.76 -20.10 7.40
CA ILE A 186 -10.20 -19.45 8.58
C ILE A 186 -9.61 -20.48 9.53
#